data_05dac6c052c5589cbbf52d1f40c7420b
#
_entry.id   05dac6c052c5589cbbf52d1f40c7420b
#
_cell.length_a   1.000
_cell.length_b   1.000
_cell.length_c   1.000
_cell.angle_alpha   90.00
_cell.angle_beta   90.00
_cell.angle_gamma   90.00
#
_symmetry.space_group_name_H-M   'P 1'
#
loop_
_entity.id
_entity.type
_entity.pdbx_description
1 polymer ?
#
loop_
_entity_poly.entity_id
_entity_poly.type
_entity_poly.pdbx_seq_one_letter_code
_entity_poly.pdbx_strand_id
1 'polypeptide(L)'
;MIEKRRIEAELIKEIYDVLKPRLGKHEAQEIIRISVANSAITQGREFRAQYDHMPTLADLAANHHLWDADDALERTYLQETETHLDYNITRCEYAKMYREMGLGEIGHLLSCNRDGSYCIGFSDNIELTRTQTIMEGADYCDFRYRIKSKPTG
;
A
#
# COMPACT_ATOMS: atom_id res chain seq x y z
N MET A 1 4.92 -4.54 11.08
CA MET A 1 3.81 -3.94 10.29
C MET A 1 2.67 -4.94 10.03
N ILE A 2 2.98 -6.20 9.74
CA ILE A 2 1.95 -7.19 9.40
C ILE A 2 0.92 -7.41 10.52
N GLU A 3 1.35 -7.43 11.79
CA GLU A 3 0.44 -7.58 12.92
C GLU A 3 -0.52 -6.39 13.06
N LYS A 4 -0.03 -5.19 12.81
CA LYS A 4 -0.89 -3.99 12.76
C LYS A 4 -1.99 -4.14 11.70
N ARG A 5 -1.65 -4.64 10.53
CA ARG A 5 -2.61 -4.88 9.45
C ARG A 5 -3.60 -5.98 9.80
N ARG A 6 -3.18 -7.01 10.54
CA ARG A 6 -4.08 -8.06 11.04
C ARG A 6 -5.15 -7.46 11.96
N ILE A 7 -4.73 -6.69 12.95
CA ILE A 7 -5.65 -6.06 13.93
C ILE A 7 -6.64 -5.13 13.21
N GLU A 8 -6.15 -4.28 12.30
CA GLU A 8 -7.01 -3.42 11.49
C GLU A 8 -8.01 -4.23 10.66
N ALA A 9 -7.56 -5.33 10.05
CA ALA A 9 -8.39 -6.16 9.19
C ALA A 9 -9.49 -6.91 9.96
N GLU A 10 -9.24 -7.31 11.20
CA GLU A 10 -10.25 -7.94 12.04
C GLU A 10 -11.46 -7.03 12.24
N LEU A 11 -11.23 -5.75 12.56
CA LEU A 11 -12.30 -4.77 12.70
C LEU A 11 -12.98 -4.43 11.36
N ILE A 12 -12.16 -4.23 10.32
CA ILE A 12 -12.69 -3.91 8.97
C ILE A 12 -13.57 -5.03 8.44
N LYS A 13 -13.23 -6.28 8.72
CA LYS A 13 -14.05 -7.42 8.34
C LYS A 13 -15.46 -7.32 8.93
N GLU A 14 -15.58 -7.05 10.21
CA GLU A 14 -16.88 -6.88 10.88
C GLU A 14 -17.65 -5.69 10.29
N ILE A 15 -16.99 -4.59 10.02
CA ILE A 15 -17.60 -3.40 9.38
C ILE A 15 -18.10 -3.76 7.96
N TYR A 16 -17.29 -4.42 7.17
CA TYR A 16 -17.65 -4.83 5.81
C TYR A 16 -18.86 -5.79 5.79
N ASP A 17 -18.87 -6.76 6.71
CA ASP A 17 -19.95 -7.72 6.85
C ASP A 17 -21.29 -7.06 7.24
N VAL A 18 -21.24 -5.90 7.91
CA VAL A 18 -22.43 -5.07 8.20
C VAL A 18 -22.82 -4.20 7.00
N LEU A 19 -21.85 -3.60 6.32
CA LEU A 19 -22.11 -2.66 5.22
C LEU A 19 -22.65 -3.36 3.96
N LYS A 20 -22.10 -4.53 3.63
CA LYS A 20 -22.40 -5.24 2.38
C LYS A 20 -23.88 -5.55 2.20
N PRO A 21 -24.61 -6.15 3.17
CA PRO A 21 -26.04 -6.40 3.03
C PRO A 21 -26.91 -5.14 3.04
N ARG A 22 -26.42 -4.04 3.63
CA ARG A 22 -27.18 -2.78 3.73
C ARG A 22 -27.04 -1.90 2.49
N LEU A 23 -25.84 -1.82 1.91
CA LEU A 23 -25.49 -0.87 0.86
C LEU A 23 -25.17 -1.54 -0.47
N GLY A 24 -24.98 -2.86 -0.48
CA GLY A 24 -24.46 -3.60 -1.63
C GLY A 24 -22.93 -3.64 -1.65
N LYS A 25 -22.39 -4.58 -2.41
CA LYS A 25 -20.95 -4.86 -2.49
C LYS A 25 -20.15 -3.64 -2.95
N HIS A 26 -20.58 -2.99 -4.03
CA HIS A 26 -19.85 -1.86 -4.62
C HIS A 26 -19.68 -0.69 -3.63
N GLU A 27 -20.78 -0.25 -3.04
CA GLU A 27 -20.76 0.88 -2.10
C GLU A 27 -19.98 0.53 -0.82
N ALA A 28 -20.16 -0.69 -0.30
CA ALA A 28 -19.43 -1.15 0.88
C ALA A 28 -17.92 -1.17 0.62
N GLN A 29 -17.48 -1.66 -0.54
CA GLN A 29 -16.08 -1.66 -0.93
C GLN A 29 -15.53 -0.24 -1.12
N GLU A 30 -16.31 0.67 -1.67
CA GLU A 30 -15.91 2.06 -1.89
C GLU A 30 -15.69 2.79 -0.55
N ILE A 31 -16.55 2.56 0.44
CA ILE A 31 -16.37 3.11 1.79
C ILE A 31 -15.07 2.60 2.41
N ILE A 32 -14.80 1.31 2.34
CA ILE A 32 -13.55 0.72 2.84
C ILE A 32 -12.35 1.31 2.10
N ARG A 33 -12.40 1.37 0.77
CA ARG A 33 -11.31 1.89 -0.07
C ARG A 33 -10.93 3.32 0.32
N ILE A 34 -11.92 4.20 0.45
CA ILE A 34 -11.71 5.61 0.80
C ILE A 34 -11.16 5.74 2.22
N SER A 35 -11.72 5.00 3.17
CA SER A 35 -11.30 5.04 4.58
C SER A 35 -9.85 4.59 4.74
N VAL A 36 -9.46 3.50 4.09
CA VAL A 36 -8.09 2.98 4.12
C VAL A 36 -7.12 3.93 3.42
N ALA A 37 -7.52 4.51 2.27
CA ALA A 37 -6.71 5.51 1.57
C ALA A 37 -6.44 6.74 2.45
N ASN A 38 -7.45 7.26 3.13
CA ASN A 38 -7.30 8.40 4.05
C ASN A 38 -6.34 8.08 5.20
N SER A 39 -6.45 6.88 5.78
CA SER A 39 -5.51 6.41 6.81
C SER A 39 -4.07 6.32 6.29
N ALA A 40 -3.89 5.84 5.07
CA ALA A 40 -2.57 5.75 4.45
C ALA A 40 -1.95 7.12 4.16
N ILE A 41 -2.74 8.09 3.70
CA ILE A 41 -2.29 9.47 3.50
C ILE A 41 -1.83 10.08 4.82
N THR A 42 -2.60 9.88 5.89
CA THR A 42 -2.23 10.33 7.24
C THR A 42 -0.90 9.72 7.69
N GLN A 43 -0.73 8.41 7.52
CA GLN A 43 0.52 7.73 7.82
C GLN A 43 1.69 8.30 7.01
N GLY A 44 1.48 8.55 5.72
CA GLY A 44 2.48 9.17 4.86
C GLY A 44 2.93 10.54 5.38
N ARG A 45 1.99 11.37 5.82
CA ARG A 45 2.29 12.69 6.42
C ARG A 45 3.07 12.57 7.73
N GLU A 46 2.75 11.60 8.57
CA GLU A 46 3.50 11.33 9.81
C GLU A 46 4.96 10.96 9.53
N PHE A 47 5.19 10.13 8.51
CA PHE A 47 6.55 9.79 8.07
C PHE A 47 7.27 10.99 7.46
N ARG A 48 6.59 11.77 6.60
CA ARG A 48 7.13 13.00 6.02
C ARG A 48 7.61 13.98 7.09
N ALA A 49 6.89 14.10 8.19
CA ALA A 49 7.25 15.01 9.29
C ALA A 49 8.58 14.68 9.98
N GLN A 50 9.15 13.51 9.71
CA GLN A 50 10.46 13.10 10.24
C GLN A 50 11.63 13.61 9.40
N TYR A 51 11.37 14.20 8.24
CA TYR A 51 12.38 14.72 7.31
C TYR A 51 12.36 16.24 7.30
N ASP A 52 13.52 16.85 7.18
CA ASP A 52 13.72 18.30 7.02
C ASP A 52 13.72 18.75 5.54
N HIS A 53 13.50 17.81 4.63
CA HIS A 53 13.42 17.99 3.18
C HIS A 53 12.24 17.22 2.61
N MET A 54 11.88 17.50 1.35
CA MET A 54 10.87 16.68 0.65
C MET A 54 11.42 15.27 0.44
N PRO A 55 10.78 14.23 1.00
CA PRO A 55 11.28 12.86 0.90
C PRO A 55 11.53 12.41 -0.54
N THR A 56 12.62 11.72 -0.74
CA THR A 56 13.11 11.19 -2.01
C THR A 56 12.76 9.71 -2.17
N LEU A 57 13.08 9.13 -3.34
CA LEU A 57 12.94 7.67 -3.55
C LEU A 57 13.88 6.87 -2.64
N ALA A 58 15.06 7.40 -2.31
CA ALA A 58 15.97 6.77 -1.36
C ALA A 58 15.38 6.74 0.05
N ASP A 59 14.71 7.82 0.46
CA ASP A 59 14.00 7.87 1.74
C ASP A 59 12.84 6.87 1.79
N LEU A 60 12.11 6.72 0.69
CA LEU A 60 11.05 5.72 0.57
C LEU A 60 11.63 4.31 0.71
N ALA A 61 12.69 4.00 -0.01
CA ALA A 61 13.36 2.70 0.05
C ALA A 61 13.90 2.39 1.46
N ALA A 62 14.43 3.39 2.15
CA ALA A 62 14.94 3.25 3.52
C ALA A 62 13.86 2.78 4.52
N ASN A 63 12.59 3.04 4.24
CA ASN A 63 11.46 2.64 5.08
C ASN A 63 10.94 1.21 4.78
N HIS A 64 11.39 0.57 3.69
CA HIS A 64 10.88 -0.75 3.29
C HIS A 64 11.05 -1.82 4.37
N HIS A 65 12.09 -1.73 5.20
CA HIS A 65 12.34 -2.69 6.28
C HIS A 65 11.15 -2.82 7.26
N LEU A 66 10.34 -1.77 7.40
CA LEU A 66 9.17 -1.79 8.29
C LEU A 66 8.08 -2.73 7.76
N TRP A 67 7.91 -2.79 6.45
CA TRP A 67 6.93 -3.67 5.80
C TRP A 67 7.48 -5.07 5.56
N ASP A 68 8.81 -5.19 5.36
CA ASP A 68 9.49 -6.45 5.12
C ASP A 68 9.78 -7.22 6.43
N ALA A 69 9.64 -6.57 7.59
CA ALA A 69 9.86 -7.17 8.91
C ALA A 69 9.03 -8.45 9.08
N ASP A 70 9.56 -9.38 9.88
CA ASP A 70 8.96 -10.70 10.15
C ASP A 70 8.84 -11.56 8.87
N ASP A 71 9.73 -11.35 7.92
CA ASP A 71 9.76 -12.04 6.63
C ASP A 71 8.43 -11.90 5.85
N ALA A 72 7.78 -10.74 6.00
CA ALA A 72 6.45 -10.51 5.47
C ALA A 72 6.42 -10.34 3.94
N LEU A 73 7.50 -9.85 3.34
CA LEU A 73 7.62 -9.63 1.89
C LEU A 73 8.96 -10.16 1.38
N GLU A 74 8.92 -10.73 0.18
CA GLU A 74 10.12 -11.01 -0.61
C GLU A 74 10.20 -9.98 -1.74
N ARG A 75 11.25 -9.17 -1.71
CA ARG A 75 11.44 -8.02 -2.59
C ARG A 75 12.67 -8.19 -3.46
N THR A 76 12.51 -8.00 -4.76
CA THR A 76 13.60 -8.02 -5.74
C THR A 76 13.71 -6.65 -6.40
N TYR A 77 14.77 -5.92 -6.11
CA TYR A 77 15.05 -4.62 -6.73
C TYR A 77 15.53 -4.79 -8.16
N LEU A 78 14.97 -3.99 -9.07
CA LEU A 78 15.30 -3.97 -10.49
C LEU A 78 16.08 -2.71 -10.87
N GLN A 79 15.71 -1.56 -10.28
CA GLN A 79 16.35 -0.28 -10.55
C GLN A 79 16.21 0.63 -9.32
N GLU A 80 17.32 1.23 -8.92
CA GLU A 80 17.37 2.21 -7.82
C GLU A 80 18.23 3.39 -8.28
N THR A 81 17.57 4.49 -8.66
CA THR A 81 18.20 5.74 -9.08
C THR A 81 17.51 6.92 -8.40
N GLU A 82 17.98 8.13 -8.63
CA GLU A 82 17.33 9.34 -8.11
C GLU A 82 15.93 9.57 -8.68
N THR A 83 15.62 9.00 -9.85
CA THR A 83 14.35 9.21 -10.56
C THR A 83 13.48 7.96 -10.68
N HIS A 84 14.04 6.77 -10.42
CA HIS A 84 13.37 5.49 -10.58
C HIS A 84 13.65 4.59 -9.38
N LEU A 85 12.58 3.99 -8.83
CA LEU A 85 12.68 2.91 -7.85
C LEU A 85 11.74 1.80 -8.31
N ASP A 86 12.32 0.76 -8.87
CA ASP A 86 11.60 -0.38 -9.44
C ASP A 86 11.93 -1.65 -8.66
N TYR A 87 10.90 -2.35 -8.21
CA TYR A 87 11.06 -3.67 -7.62
C TYR A 87 9.81 -4.52 -7.84
N ASN A 88 9.99 -5.82 -7.71
CA ASN A 88 8.90 -6.77 -7.66
C ASN A 88 8.78 -7.33 -6.25
N ILE A 89 7.56 -7.55 -5.81
CA ILE A 89 7.26 -8.38 -4.64
C ILE A 89 6.88 -9.75 -5.17
N THR A 90 7.66 -10.77 -4.82
CA THR A 90 7.48 -12.14 -5.31
C THR A 90 6.81 -13.07 -4.30
N ARG A 91 6.74 -12.66 -3.02
CA ARG A 91 5.99 -13.32 -1.96
C ARG A 91 5.41 -12.27 -1.01
N CYS A 92 4.15 -12.44 -0.62
CA CYS A 92 3.42 -11.49 0.20
C CYS A 92 2.63 -12.20 1.30
N GLU A 93 3.12 -12.16 2.53
CA GLU A 93 2.42 -12.72 3.69
C GLU A 93 1.16 -11.93 4.06
N TYR A 94 1.07 -10.64 3.68
CA TYR A 94 -0.17 -9.87 3.81
C TYR A 94 -1.31 -10.48 2.99
N ALA A 95 -1.05 -10.81 1.74
CA ALA A 95 -2.04 -11.44 0.87
C ALA A 95 -2.49 -12.80 1.40
N LYS A 96 -1.54 -13.61 1.87
CA LYS A 96 -1.82 -14.89 2.51
C LYS A 96 -2.69 -14.71 3.75
N MET A 97 -2.31 -13.81 4.64
CA MET A 97 -3.05 -13.49 5.86
C MET A 97 -4.50 -13.09 5.57
N TYR A 98 -4.73 -12.18 4.63
CA TYR A 98 -6.09 -11.74 4.29
C TYR A 98 -6.93 -12.88 3.71
N ARG A 99 -6.35 -13.75 2.89
CA ARG A 99 -7.05 -14.93 2.37
C ARG A 99 -7.43 -15.90 3.48
N GLU A 100 -6.52 -16.16 4.43
CA GLU A 100 -6.78 -17.02 5.60
C GLU A 100 -7.85 -16.43 6.54
N MET A 101 -7.96 -15.11 6.60
CA MET A 101 -9.01 -14.41 7.35
C MET A 101 -10.37 -14.38 6.63
N GLY A 102 -10.48 -14.93 5.43
CA GLY A 102 -11.69 -14.85 4.61
C GLY A 102 -11.90 -13.49 3.94
N LEU A 103 -10.86 -12.69 3.77
CA LEU A 103 -10.90 -11.33 3.21
C LEU A 103 -10.40 -11.24 1.76
N GLY A 104 -10.40 -12.35 1.02
CA GLY A 104 -9.95 -12.37 -0.38
C GLY A 104 -10.67 -11.36 -1.27
N GLU A 105 -11.94 -11.07 -0.98
CA GLU A 105 -12.76 -10.12 -1.74
C GLU A 105 -12.30 -8.66 -1.59
N ILE A 106 -11.75 -8.29 -0.44
CA ILE A 106 -11.36 -6.91 -0.11
C ILE A 106 -9.90 -6.74 0.29
N GLY A 107 -9.09 -7.79 0.30
CA GLY A 107 -7.70 -7.73 0.75
C GLY A 107 -6.86 -6.68 0.00
N HIS A 108 -7.10 -6.51 -1.31
CA HIS A 108 -6.45 -5.47 -2.12
C HIS A 108 -6.79 -4.04 -1.67
N LEU A 109 -7.93 -3.83 -1.02
CA LEU A 109 -8.32 -2.53 -0.47
C LEU A 109 -7.60 -2.22 0.85
N LEU A 110 -7.15 -3.26 1.58
CA LEU A 110 -6.62 -3.14 2.94
C LEU A 110 -5.12 -2.81 2.98
N SER A 111 -4.33 -3.34 2.06
CA SER A 111 -2.88 -3.07 2.00
C SER A 111 -2.44 -2.54 0.63
N CYS A 112 -2.76 -3.22 -0.47
CA CYS A 112 -2.33 -2.79 -1.81
C CYS A 112 -2.79 -1.36 -2.14
N ASN A 113 -4.01 -1.02 -1.77
CA ASN A 113 -4.57 0.33 -1.93
C ASN A 113 -3.79 1.41 -1.14
N ARG A 114 -3.09 1.01 -0.07
CA ARG A 114 -2.33 1.96 0.77
C ARG A 114 -1.08 2.49 0.07
N ASP A 115 -0.47 1.73 -0.81
CA ASP A 115 0.85 2.03 -1.36
C ASP A 115 0.88 3.36 -2.12
N GLY A 116 -0.04 3.56 -3.05
CA GLY A 116 -0.17 4.83 -3.76
C GLY A 116 -0.64 5.99 -2.88
N SER A 117 -1.60 5.71 -1.99
CA SER A 117 -2.16 6.71 -1.07
C SER A 117 -1.13 7.19 -0.05
N TYR A 118 -0.30 6.29 0.46
CA TYR A 118 0.82 6.64 1.33
C TYR A 118 1.75 7.66 0.67
N CYS A 119 2.07 7.47 -0.61
CA CYS A 119 2.91 8.40 -1.37
C CYS A 119 2.33 9.81 -1.42
N ILE A 120 1.01 9.96 -1.52
CA ILE A 120 0.35 11.27 -1.52
C ILE A 120 0.67 12.06 -0.24
N GLY A 121 0.68 11.38 0.91
CA GLY A 121 1.06 12.01 2.18
C GLY A 121 2.57 12.17 2.38
N PHE A 122 3.36 11.22 1.86
CA PHE A 122 4.79 11.11 2.11
C PHE A 122 5.61 12.10 1.27
N SER A 123 5.32 12.26 -0.02
CA SER A 123 6.09 13.15 -0.89
C SER A 123 5.25 13.67 -2.04
N ASP A 124 5.29 14.99 -2.24
CA ASP A 124 4.61 15.64 -3.37
C ASP A 124 5.24 15.24 -4.73
N ASN A 125 6.46 14.68 -4.70
CA ASN A 125 7.25 14.40 -5.91
C ASN A 125 7.21 12.94 -6.35
N ILE A 126 6.64 12.03 -5.55
CA ILE A 126 6.67 10.59 -5.83
C ILE A 126 5.31 10.11 -6.32
N GLU A 127 5.32 9.32 -7.38
CA GLU A 127 4.14 8.60 -7.85
C GLU A 127 4.44 7.13 -8.08
N LEU A 128 3.44 6.29 -7.82
CA LEU A 128 3.50 4.84 -8.04
C LEU A 128 2.68 4.47 -9.27
N THR A 129 3.28 3.65 -10.14
CA THR A 129 2.56 2.88 -11.15
C THR A 129 2.70 1.40 -10.81
N ARG A 130 1.59 0.69 -10.79
CA ARG A 130 1.55 -0.76 -10.55
C ARG A 130 0.38 -1.34 -11.35
N THR A 131 0.64 -2.38 -12.13
CA THR A 131 -0.34 -2.97 -13.04
C THR A 131 -0.94 -4.27 -12.52
N GLN A 132 -0.31 -4.91 -11.54
CA GLN A 132 -0.74 -6.19 -11.00
C GLN A 132 -0.32 -6.38 -9.55
N THR A 133 -1.06 -7.20 -8.81
CA THR A 133 -0.73 -7.57 -7.43
C THR A 133 -0.94 -9.06 -7.18
N ILE A 134 -0.16 -9.61 -6.25
CA ILE A 134 -0.33 -10.99 -5.76
C ILE A 134 -1.74 -11.16 -5.14
N MET A 135 -2.22 -10.14 -4.43
CA MET A 135 -3.54 -10.19 -3.79
C MET A 135 -4.66 -10.39 -4.81
N GLU A 136 -4.54 -9.85 -6.01
CA GLU A 136 -5.50 -9.98 -7.10
C GLU A 136 -5.19 -11.14 -8.06
N GLY A 137 -4.23 -12.00 -7.71
CA GLY A 137 -3.97 -13.26 -8.38
C GLY A 137 -2.75 -13.30 -9.29
N ALA A 138 -1.96 -12.23 -9.37
CA ALA A 138 -0.71 -12.24 -10.14
C ALA A 138 0.40 -13.01 -9.41
N ASP A 139 1.42 -13.43 -10.15
CA ASP A 139 2.59 -14.12 -9.58
C ASP A 139 3.50 -13.17 -8.79
N TYR A 140 3.46 -11.88 -9.11
CA TYR A 140 4.24 -10.84 -8.43
C TYR A 140 3.52 -9.49 -8.52
N CYS A 141 3.92 -8.55 -7.64
CA CYS A 141 3.51 -7.15 -7.72
C CYS A 141 4.60 -6.34 -8.40
N ASP A 142 4.25 -5.51 -9.38
CA ASP A 142 5.18 -4.69 -10.15
C ASP A 142 5.21 -3.24 -9.67
N PHE A 143 5.99 -2.96 -8.65
CA PHE A 143 6.13 -1.60 -8.12
C PHE A 143 7.08 -0.75 -8.98
N ARG A 144 6.58 0.37 -9.50
CA ARG A 144 7.36 1.30 -10.34
C ARG A 144 7.13 2.72 -9.83
N TYR A 145 8.05 3.21 -9.01
CA TYR A 145 8.01 4.58 -8.49
C TYR A 145 8.81 5.50 -9.38
N ARG A 146 8.31 6.72 -9.52
CA ARG A 146 8.93 7.78 -10.33
C ARG A 146 8.90 9.09 -9.59
N ILE A 147 9.88 9.95 -9.87
CA ILE A 147 9.80 11.35 -9.50
C ILE A 147 8.93 12.05 -10.54
N LYS A 148 7.90 12.75 -10.08
CA LYS A 148 7.02 13.53 -10.95
C LYS A 148 7.81 14.63 -11.66
N SER A 149 7.51 14.84 -12.93
CA SER A 149 8.03 16.00 -13.64
C SER A 149 7.53 17.28 -12.97
N LYS A 150 8.43 18.23 -12.69
CA LYS A 150 7.99 19.56 -12.24
C LYS A 150 7.16 20.18 -13.36
N PRO A 151 6.01 20.80 -13.03
CA PRO A 151 5.29 21.56 -14.04
C PRO A 151 6.23 22.60 -14.64
N THR A 152 6.35 22.60 -15.97
CA THR A 152 7.09 23.60 -16.71
C THR A 152 6.26 24.88 -16.78
N GLY A 153 6.75 25.92 -16.17
CA GLY A 153 6.10 27.22 -16.26
C GLY A 153 6.07 28.00 -15.02
#